data_1e7a768edde81f49305a6ecf5f4f4607
#
_entry.id   1e7a768edde81f49305a6ecf5f4f4607
#
_cell.length_a   1.000
_cell.length_b   1.000
_cell.length_c   1.000
_cell.angle_alpha   90.00
_cell.angle_beta   90.00
_cell.angle_gamma   90.00
#
_symmetry.space_group_name_H-M   'P 1'
#
loop_
_entity.id
_entity.type
_entity.pdbx_description
1 polymer ?
#
loop_
_entity_poly.entity_id
_entity_poly.type
_entity_poly.pdbx_seq_one_letter_code
_entity_poly.pdbx_strand_id
1 'polypeptide(L)'
;DTVCSIAMTLVSVSESILKALEKRFLESGHPSNLTLLHSCGQSDRKDGIQHFAHEGMVTRIIGSHWGLQPRWMDMIAKNQVDAYCLPQGQIAQLYHSMACGLPGKMAKVGLGTFIDPRIEGGKMNERTKRLPDIVDIIKYKDEEYMFYNQIPIDVCIIRGTECDEMGNLTTTEEAMKLEVLPAVMAAKRYGGRVIAQVKRVVQTGSLNPKEVTVPGVFIDDIVVCENPLEEHRQTSSWYFDPSYCGQARVPQENIPAASFNERKFIARRGAMELYHGAVVNLGTGIPNDMVGRVCNEEGISDDIMITVESGIYGGVQAGGIDFGIGQNLYAMIGHHEQMDYYNGAGVDITYMGIGELGEDGSVNSTKMGVRCTGAGGFIDITQNAKKVVFLGTFTAGGAKYKFENRKLEILQEGKIRKMVRQVAQLSFNGPMARKKGQEVMVVTERAVFQLVKDGVELIEIAPGIDLQTQILDKMDFKPIISKNLRVMDERLFVQDGPFGLKLKEK
;
A
#
# COMPACT_ATOMS: atom_id res chain seq x y z
N ASP A 1 7.08 9.40 -24.92
CA ASP A 1 7.18 7.97 -24.58
C ASP A 1 6.61 7.68 -23.19
N THR A 2 6.02 6.51 -23.02
CA THR A 2 5.60 5.98 -21.72
C THR A 2 6.69 5.09 -21.16
N VAL A 3 7.25 5.49 -20.01
CA VAL A 3 8.23 4.72 -19.27
C VAL A 3 7.53 4.03 -18.10
N CYS A 4 7.61 2.69 -18.06
CA CYS A 4 7.12 1.88 -16.96
C CYS A 4 8.29 1.49 -16.06
N SER A 5 8.15 1.68 -14.74
CA SER A 5 9.11 1.24 -13.75
C SER A 5 8.46 0.26 -12.78
N ILE A 6 9.14 -0.85 -12.49
CA ILE A 6 8.62 -1.91 -11.61
C ILE A 6 9.47 -2.02 -10.35
N ALA A 7 8.89 -1.58 -9.24
CA ALA A 7 9.49 -1.64 -7.91
C ALA A 7 8.43 -1.32 -6.84
N MET A 8 8.76 -1.50 -5.57
CA MET A 8 7.94 -1.05 -4.43
C MET A 8 8.84 -0.58 -3.29
N THR A 9 8.58 0.61 -2.70
CA THR A 9 9.54 1.29 -1.81
C THR A 9 10.91 1.44 -2.53
N LEU A 10 12.01 0.92 -2.00
CA LEU A 10 13.27 0.76 -2.75
C LEU A 10 13.54 -0.68 -3.21
N VAL A 11 12.65 -1.62 -2.91
CA VAL A 11 12.80 -3.01 -3.37
C VAL A 11 12.63 -3.06 -4.87
N SER A 12 13.58 -3.67 -5.54
CA SER A 12 13.67 -3.84 -7.00
C SER A 12 13.74 -2.54 -7.81
N VAL A 13 14.12 -1.41 -7.19
CA VAL A 13 14.40 -0.17 -7.93
C VAL A 13 15.68 -0.31 -8.73
N SER A 14 15.64 0.04 -10.02
CA SER A 14 16.79 0.07 -10.94
C SER A 14 17.57 1.37 -10.80
N GLU A 15 18.16 1.61 -9.64
CA GLU A 15 18.67 2.90 -9.21
C GLU A 15 19.77 3.46 -10.13
N SER A 16 20.68 2.62 -10.64
CA SER A 16 21.72 3.07 -11.58
C SER A 16 21.13 3.63 -12.88
N ILE A 17 20.05 2.98 -13.39
CA ILE A 17 19.37 3.44 -14.61
C ILE A 17 18.65 4.76 -14.33
N LEU A 18 17.94 4.88 -13.20
CA LEU A 18 17.19 6.09 -12.87
C LEU A 18 18.11 7.28 -12.65
N LYS A 19 19.23 7.12 -11.97
CA LYS A 19 20.28 8.15 -11.80
C LYS A 19 20.90 8.55 -13.13
N ALA A 20 21.18 7.59 -13.99
CA ALA A 20 21.74 7.89 -15.32
C ALA A 20 20.79 8.73 -16.18
N LEU A 21 19.47 8.42 -16.12
CA LEU A 21 18.43 9.20 -16.80
C LEU A 21 18.30 10.61 -16.23
N GLU A 22 18.30 10.78 -14.92
CA GLU A 22 18.30 12.09 -14.26
C GLU A 22 19.51 12.92 -14.68
N LYS A 23 20.72 12.34 -14.58
CA LYS A 23 21.96 13.00 -14.98
C LYS A 23 21.90 13.47 -16.44
N ARG A 24 21.50 12.59 -17.34
CA ARG A 24 21.37 12.94 -18.78
C ARG A 24 20.37 14.06 -19.00
N PHE A 25 19.20 14.03 -18.31
CA PHE A 25 18.22 15.12 -18.41
C PHE A 25 18.80 16.45 -17.94
N LEU A 26 19.47 16.47 -16.80
CA LEU A 26 20.07 17.69 -16.25
C LEU A 26 21.19 18.28 -17.13
N GLU A 27 21.92 17.41 -17.87
CA GLU A 27 23.00 17.82 -18.77
C GLU A 27 22.50 18.26 -20.15
N SER A 28 21.45 17.65 -20.67
CA SER A 28 21.02 17.81 -22.08
C SER A 28 19.57 18.25 -22.29
N GLY A 29 18.76 18.28 -21.22
CA GLY A 29 17.31 18.46 -21.33
C GLY A 29 16.54 17.24 -21.91
N HIS A 30 17.20 16.10 -22.06
CA HIS A 30 16.63 14.86 -22.60
C HIS A 30 16.98 13.66 -21.70
N PRO A 31 16.04 12.65 -21.57
CA PRO A 31 14.70 12.56 -22.18
C PRO A 31 13.72 13.59 -21.60
N SER A 32 12.73 14.00 -22.39
CA SER A 32 11.74 15.02 -22.00
C SER A 32 10.32 14.61 -22.39
N ASN A 33 9.33 15.24 -21.76
CA ASN A 33 7.90 15.03 -21.99
C ASN A 33 7.44 13.57 -21.85
N LEU A 34 8.03 12.86 -20.90
CA LEU A 34 7.68 11.46 -20.63
C LEU A 34 6.32 11.33 -19.91
N THR A 35 5.67 10.19 -20.13
CA THR A 35 4.66 9.65 -19.23
C THR A 35 5.32 8.60 -18.34
N LEU A 36 5.25 8.75 -17.02
CA LEU A 36 5.72 7.75 -16.08
C LEU A 36 4.56 6.89 -15.60
N LEU A 37 4.68 5.58 -15.76
CA LEU A 37 3.69 4.59 -15.31
C LEU A 37 4.31 3.68 -14.24
N HIS A 38 3.62 3.55 -13.09
CA HIS A 38 4.05 2.65 -12.02
C HIS A 38 2.87 2.15 -11.19
N SER A 39 2.90 0.89 -10.78
CA SER A 39 1.85 0.29 -9.93
C SER A 39 2.01 0.70 -8.46
N CYS A 40 3.21 0.64 -7.91
CA CYS A 40 3.52 0.88 -6.50
C CYS A 40 4.29 2.19 -6.31
N GLY A 41 4.27 2.72 -5.10
CA GLY A 41 5.16 3.80 -4.70
C GLY A 41 6.61 3.33 -4.62
N GLN A 42 7.53 3.98 -5.37
CA GLN A 42 8.91 3.53 -5.58
C GLN A 42 9.91 4.58 -5.11
N SER A 43 10.11 4.68 -3.81
CA SER A 43 11.08 5.59 -3.20
C SER A 43 11.21 5.35 -1.69
N ASP A 44 12.30 5.81 -1.12
CA ASP A 44 12.55 5.95 0.32
C ASP A 44 12.50 7.41 0.81
N ARG A 45 11.90 8.30 0.04
CA ARG A 45 11.83 9.76 0.15
C ARG A 45 12.97 10.50 -0.51
N LYS A 46 14.04 9.83 -0.94
CA LYS A 46 15.23 10.43 -1.55
C LYS A 46 15.50 9.87 -2.95
N ASP A 47 15.56 8.56 -3.06
CA ASP A 47 15.95 7.82 -4.26
C ASP A 47 14.72 7.22 -4.98
N GLY A 48 14.91 6.36 -5.97
CA GLY A 48 13.86 5.75 -6.75
C GLY A 48 13.29 6.67 -7.83
N ILE A 49 11.98 6.57 -8.11
CA ILE A 49 11.37 7.37 -9.19
C ILE A 49 11.37 8.89 -8.94
N GLN A 50 11.89 9.37 -7.81
CA GLN A 50 12.12 10.79 -7.61
C GLN A 50 13.16 11.37 -8.57
N HIS A 51 14.04 10.53 -9.14
CA HIS A 51 14.94 10.93 -10.22
C HIS A 51 14.24 11.41 -11.49
N PHE A 52 12.99 11.02 -11.68
CA PHE A 52 12.14 11.54 -12.78
C PHE A 52 11.41 12.84 -12.43
N ALA A 53 11.39 13.26 -11.16
CA ALA A 53 10.59 14.39 -10.69
C ALA A 53 11.26 15.74 -11.01
N HIS A 54 11.36 16.03 -12.31
CA HIS A 54 11.85 17.30 -12.86
C HIS A 54 10.83 17.86 -13.87
N GLU A 55 10.62 19.19 -13.79
CA GLU A 55 9.75 19.86 -14.74
C GLU A 55 10.35 19.75 -16.17
N GLY A 56 9.51 19.34 -17.12
CA GLY A 56 9.94 19.07 -18.50
C GLY A 56 10.46 17.65 -18.75
N MET A 57 10.96 16.92 -17.75
CA MET A 57 11.32 15.51 -17.92
C MET A 57 10.08 14.64 -18.00
N VAL A 58 9.18 14.76 -17.04
CA VAL A 58 7.89 14.05 -17.02
C VAL A 58 6.76 15.06 -17.01
N THR A 59 5.84 14.93 -17.96
CA THR A 59 4.64 15.77 -18.06
C THR A 59 3.37 15.09 -17.59
N ARG A 60 3.40 13.74 -17.49
CA ARG A 60 2.28 12.94 -16.97
C ARG A 60 2.78 11.81 -16.09
N ILE A 61 2.16 11.63 -14.93
CA ILE A 61 2.38 10.49 -14.06
C ILE A 61 1.07 9.72 -13.85
N ILE A 62 1.12 8.39 -14.05
CA ILE A 62 0.03 7.46 -13.78
C ILE A 62 0.55 6.45 -12.78
N GLY A 63 0.00 6.46 -11.56
CA GLY A 63 0.49 5.59 -10.50
C GLY A 63 -0.53 5.41 -9.40
N SER A 64 -0.19 4.62 -8.39
CA SER A 64 -1.11 4.37 -7.27
C SER A 64 -0.76 5.16 -6.02
N HIS A 65 0.53 5.42 -5.77
CA HIS A 65 0.96 5.96 -4.48
C HIS A 65 2.23 6.80 -4.59
N TRP A 66 2.25 7.95 -3.89
CA TRP A 66 3.36 8.92 -3.85
C TRP A 66 3.77 9.33 -2.42
N GLY A 67 3.24 8.68 -1.39
CA GLY A 67 3.47 9.04 0.02
C GLY A 67 4.94 9.05 0.47
N LEU A 68 5.79 8.27 -0.21
CA LEU A 68 7.25 8.27 -0.02
C LEU A 68 8.01 9.11 -1.07
N GLN A 69 7.31 9.93 -1.87
CA GLN A 69 7.88 10.66 -2.99
C GLN A 69 7.57 12.16 -2.86
N PRO A 70 8.25 12.87 -1.96
CA PRO A 70 7.97 14.28 -1.67
C PRO A 70 8.07 15.18 -2.89
N ARG A 71 9.02 14.96 -3.82
CA ARG A 71 9.12 15.76 -5.06
C ARG A 71 7.88 15.60 -5.93
N TRP A 72 7.37 14.36 -6.09
CA TRP A 72 6.14 14.11 -6.85
C TRP A 72 4.92 14.73 -6.19
N MET A 73 4.75 14.58 -4.86
CA MET A 73 3.65 15.23 -4.15
C MET A 73 3.67 16.76 -4.33
N ASP A 74 4.86 17.36 -4.32
CA ASP A 74 5.05 18.80 -4.57
C ASP A 74 4.66 19.19 -6.00
N MET A 75 5.13 18.48 -7.01
CA MET A 75 4.79 18.74 -8.42
C MET A 75 3.29 18.60 -8.68
N ILE A 76 2.66 17.58 -8.10
CA ILE A 76 1.20 17.35 -8.19
C ILE A 76 0.45 18.53 -7.55
N ALA A 77 0.81 18.90 -6.33
CA ALA A 77 0.18 20.00 -5.59
C ALA A 77 0.34 21.37 -6.30
N LYS A 78 1.47 21.58 -6.98
CA LYS A 78 1.76 22.81 -7.76
C LYS A 78 1.19 22.79 -9.19
N ASN A 79 0.46 21.76 -9.59
CA ASN A 79 -0.06 21.57 -10.95
C ASN A 79 1.02 21.55 -12.05
N GLN A 80 2.22 21.07 -11.76
CA GLN A 80 3.34 21.00 -12.70
C GLN A 80 3.29 19.76 -13.60
N VAL A 81 2.51 18.75 -13.23
CA VAL A 81 2.39 17.46 -13.91
C VAL A 81 0.93 17.02 -13.99
N ASP A 82 0.54 16.33 -15.06
CA ASP A 82 -0.74 15.62 -15.13
C ASP A 82 -0.63 14.37 -14.25
N ALA A 83 -1.50 14.22 -13.25
CA ALA A 83 -1.41 13.14 -12.27
C ALA A 83 -2.71 12.35 -12.18
N TYR A 84 -2.65 11.08 -12.56
CA TYR A 84 -3.74 10.13 -12.41
C TYR A 84 -3.39 9.07 -11.37
N CYS A 85 -4.26 8.90 -10.39
CA CYS A 85 -4.18 7.83 -9.40
C CYS A 85 -5.12 6.69 -9.82
N LEU A 86 -4.56 5.50 -9.98
CA LEU A 86 -5.33 4.26 -10.15
C LEU A 86 -5.03 3.31 -9.00
N PRO A 87 -5.95 2.42 -8.62
CA PRO A 87 -5.67 1.42 -7.58
C PRO A 87 -4.50 0.53 -7.99
N GLN A 88 -3.63 0.23 -7.04
CA GLN A 88 -2.37 -0.49 -7.25
C GLN A 88 -2.57 -1.84 -7.94
N GLY A 89 -3.54 -2.63 -7.45
CA GLY A 89 -3.88 -3.93 -8.02
C GLY A 89 -4.44 -3.82 -9.43
N GLN A 90 -5.16 -2.73 -9.73
CA GLN A 90 -5.71 -2.55 -11.08
C GLN A 90 -4.62 -2.25 -12.10
N ILE A 91 -3.57 -1.48 -11.74
CA ILE A 91 -2.41 -1.26 -12.62
C ILE A 91 -1.62 -2.58 -12.81
N ALA A 92 -1.33 -3.31 -11.72
CA ALA A 92 -0.58 -4.56 -11.79
C ALA A 92 -1.29 -5.60 -12.68
N GLN A 93 -2.61 -5.74 -12.54
CA GLN A 93 -3.43 -6.63 -13.34
C GLN A 93 -3.64 -6.10 -14.77
N LEU A 94 -3.61 -4.77 -14.99
CA LEU A 94 -3.69 -4.16 -16.31
C LEU A 94 -2.48 -4.54 -17.16
N TYR A 95 -1.27 -4.63 -16.60
CA TYR A 95 -0.10 -5.16 -17.33
C TYR A 95 -0.37 -6.55 -17.87
N HIS A 96 -0.95 -7.45 -17.06
CA HIS A 96 -1.31 -8.79 -17.54
C HIS A 96 -2.36 -8.74 -18.67
N SER A 97 -3.39 -7.92 -18.54
CA SER A 97 -4.41 -7.74 -19.58
C SER A 97 -3.80 -7.21 -20.89
N MET A 98 -2.92 -6.22 -20.81
CA MET A 98 -2.20 -5.67 -21.95
C MET A 98 -1.27 -6.70 -22.59
N ALA A 99 -0.55 -7.50 -21.80
CA ALA A 99 0.28 -8.61 -22.29
C ALA A 99 -0.55 -9.63 -23.11
N CYS A 100 -1.79 -9.87 -22.72
CA CYS A 100 -2.74 -10.73 -23.44
C CYS A 100 -3.36 -10.05 -24.69
N GLY A 101 -3.03 -8.79 -24.98
CA GLY A 101 -3.59 -8.04 -26.12
C GLY A 101 -5.01 -7.52 -25.89
N LEU A 102 -5.48 -7.47 -24.63
CA LEU A 102 -6.78 -6.91 -24.28
C LEU A 102 -6.73 -5.37 -24.29
N PRO A 103 -7.84 -4.68 -24.63
CA PRO A 103 -7.90 -3.23 -24.72
C PRO A 103 -7.91 -2.55 -23.33
N GLY A 104 -7.97 -3.30 -22.27
CA GLY A 104 -8.03 -2.83 -20.89
C GLY A 104 -8.49 -3.92 -19.94
N LYS A 105 -8.83 -3.52 -18.74
CA LYS A 105 -9.26 -4.42 -17.65
C LYS A 105 -10.60 -3.98 -17.08
N MET A 106 -11.53 -4.92 -16.97
CA MET A 106 -12.81 -4.72 -16.32
C MET A 106 -12.75 -5.15 -14.85
N ALA A 107 -13.24 -4.32 -13.92
CA ALA A 107 -13.28 -4.62 -12.50
C ALA A 107 -14.40 -3.85 -11.77
N LYS A 108 -14.82 -4.34 -10.60
CA LYS A 108 -15.70 -3.56 -9.68
C LYS A 108 -14.90 -2.62 -8.77
N VAL A 109 -13.61 -2.87 -8.61
CA VAL A 109 -12.71 -2.03 -7.81
C VAL A 109 -12.67 -0.62 -8.37
N GLY A 110 -12.78 0.36 -7.48
CA GLY A 110 -12.82 1.78 -7.84
C GLY A 110 -14.22 2.37 -7.95
N LEU A 111 -15.27 1.56 -8.21
CA LEU A 111 -16.65 2.06 -8.25
C LEU A 111 -17.03 2.79 -6.95
N GLY A 112 -17.62 3.98 -7.12
CA GLY A 112 -18.09 4.79 -6.00
C GLY A 112 -16.97 5.36 -5.11
N THR A 113 -15.72 5.36 -5.57
CA THR A 113 -14.57 6.04 -4.94
C THR A 113 -14.11 7.21 -5.81
N PHE A 114 -13.08 7.94 -5.39
CA PHE A 114 -12.52 9.03 -6.20
C PHE A 114 -11.92 8.57 -7.55
N ILE A 115 -11.74 7.26 -7.75
CA ILE A 115 -11.33 6.70 -9.05
C ILE A 115 -12.47 6.67 -10.06
N ASP A 116 -13.72 6.57 -9.60
CA ASP A 116 -14.90 6.57 -10.44
C ASP A 116 -14.98 7.88 -11.26
N PRO A 117 -15.06 7.82 -12.62
CA PRO A 117 -15.06 9.01 -13.46
C PRO A 117 -16.26 9.94 -13.20
N ARG A 118 -17.33 9.43 -12.59
CA ARG A 118 -18.49 10.23 -12.16
C ARG A 118 -18.20 11.05 -10.89
N ILE A 119 -17.08 10.79 -10.19
CA ILE A 119 -16.67 11.46 -8.96
C ILE A 119 -15.44 12.33 -9.26
N GLU A 120 -14.23 11.73 -9.37
CA GLU A 120 -13.00 12.47 -9.67
C GLU A 120 -12.19 11.86 -10.83
N GLY A 121 -12.47 10.61 -11.25
CA GLY A 121 -11.76 9.92 -12.33
C GLY A 121 -10.28 9.66 -12.01
N GLY A 122 -9.92 9.56 -10.72
CA GLY A 122 -8.54 9.41 -10.28
C GLY A 122 -7.65 10.63 -10.54
N LYS A 123 -8.21 11.80 -10.88
CA LYS A 123 -7.48 13.03 -11.24
C LYS A 123 -7.06 13.78 -9.98
N MET A 124 -5.77 13.89 -9.73
CA MET A 124 -5.24 14.31 -8.42
C MET A 124 -5.04 15.81 -8.27
N ASN A 125 -5.14 16.59 -9.34
CA ASN A 125 -4.97 18.06 -9.30
C ASN A 125 -5.83 18.79 -10.34
N GLU A 126 -5.91 20.12 -10.25
CA GLU A 126 -6.76 20.95 -11.11
C GLU A 126 -6.34 20.93 -12.59
N ARG A 127 -5.04 20.72 -12.85
CA ARG A 127 -4.54 20.55 -14.22
C ARG A 127 -5.12 19.29 -14.86
N THR A 128 -5.04 18.16 -14.14
CA THR A 128 -5.52 16.86 -14.63
C THR A 128 -7.04 16.81 -14.76
N LYS A 129 -7.79 17.51 -13.91
CA LYS A 129 -9.26 17.57 -14.00
C LYS A 129 -9.79 18.07 -15.35
N ARG A 130 -8.98 18.82 -16.09
CA ARG A 130 -9.33 19.35 -17.42
C ARG A 130 -9.08 18.38 -18.57
N LEU A 131 -8.44 17.23 -18.27
CA LEU A 131 -8.06 16.22 -19.25
C LEU A 131 -9.11 15.10 -19.32
N PRO A 132 -9.15 14.33 -20.41
CA PRO A 132 -10.00 13.15 -20.50
C PRO A 132 -9.79 12.15 -19.36
N ASP A 133 -10.80 11.37 -19.09
CA ASP A 133 -10.68 10.21 -18.19
C ASP A 133 -9.84 9.12 -18.86
N ILE A 134 -9.09 8.37 -18.06
CA ILE A 134 -8.33 7.17 -18.48
C ILE A 134 -9.01 5.89 -17.98
N VAL A 135 -10.17 6.04 -17.35
CA VAL A 135 -11.05 4.98 -16.89
C VAL A 135 -12.47 5.26 -17.37
N ASP A 136 -13.23 4.21 -17.66
CA ASP A 136 -14.62 4.30 -18.10
C ASP A 136 -15.54 3.50 -17.20
N ILE A 137 -16.84 3.76 -17.27
CA ILE A 137 -17.88 2.89 -16.72
C ILE A 137 -18.48 2.10 -17.87
N ILE A 138 -18.48 0.79 -17.73
CA ILE A 138 -19.14 -0.11 -18.66
C ILE A 138 -20.24 -0.88 -17.97
N LYS A 139 -21.32 -1.11 -18.68
CA LYS A 139 -22.41 -1.97 -18.22
C LYS A 139 -22.28 -3.34 -18.91
N TYR A 140 -22.10 -4.39 -18.11
CA TYR A 140 -22.15 -5.75 -18.60
C TYR A 140 -23.29 -6.49 -17.93
N LYS A 141 -24.27 -6.95 -18.74
CA LYS A 141 -25.58 -7.40 -18.25
C LYS A 141 -26.24 -6.29 -17.42
N ASP A 142 -26.59 -6.55 -16.18
CA ASP A 142 -27.26 -5.59 -15.28
C ASP A 142 -26.30 -4.96 -14.24
N GLU A 143 -25.00 -5.20 -14.36
CA GLU A 143 -24.00 -4.70 -13.43
C GLU A 143 -23.08 -3.67 -14.07
N GLU A 144 -22.68 -2.66 -13.29
CA GLU A 144 -21.67 -1.66 -13.66
C GLU A 144 -20.28 -2.13 -13.26
N TYR A 145 -19.32 -1.80 -14.10
CA TYR A 145 -17.89 -2.06 -13.89
C TYR A 145 -17.08 -0.83 -14.28
N MET A 146 -15.97 -0.63 -13.58
CA MET A 146 -14.87 0.20 -14.07
C MET A 146 -14.20 -0.51 -15.24
N PHE A 147 -13.80 0.24 -16.24
CA PHE A 147 -12.93 -0.24 -17.31
C PHE A 147 -11.65 0.60 -17.31
N TYR A 148 -10.56 -0.04 -16.95
CA TYR A 148 -9.21 0.55 -16.92
C TYR A 148 -8.62 0.39 -18.32
N ASN A 149 -8.49 1.50 -19.04
CA ASN A 149 -8.00 1.49 -20.42
C ASN A 149 -6.54 1.10 -20.50
N GLN A 150 -6.15 0.45 -21.59
CA GLN A 150 -4.75 0.12 -21.87
C GLN A 150 -3.89 1.38 -21.93
N ILE A 151 -2.64 1.25 -21.48
CA ILE A 151 -1.63 2.31 -21.47
C ILE A 151 -0.40 1.75 -22.21
N PRO A 152 -0.22 1.99 -23.51
CA PRO A 152 0.94 1.51 -24.25
C PRO A 152 2.26 1.87 -23.57
N ILE A 153 3.19 0.91 -23.51
CA ILE A 153 4.48 1.06 -22.84
C ILE A 153 5.59 1.04 -23.88
N ASP A 154 6.34 2.14 -23.98
CA ASP A 154 7.47 2.28 -24.90
C ASP A 154 8.78 1.79 -24.29
N VAL A 155 8.95 1.96 -22.96
CA VAL A 155 10.14 1.51 -22.22
C VAL A 155 9.69 0.90 -20.89
N CYS A 156 10.18 -0.31 -20.60
CA CYS A 156 9.98 -0.96 -19.30
C CYS A 156 11.33 -1.13 -18.60
N ILE A 157 11.47 -0.55 -17.41
CA ILE A 157 12.67 -0.62 -16.58
C ILE A 157 12.41 -1.61 -15.43
N ILE A 158 13.25 -2.64 -15.35
CA ILE A 158 13.15 -3.70 -14.35
C ILE A 158 14.49 -3.95 -13.66
N ARG A 159 14.43 -4.61 -12.52
CA ARG A 159 15.62 -5.11 -11.82
C ARG A 159 15.50 -6.60 -11.54
N GLY A 160 16.63 -7.28 -11.59
CA GLY A 160 16.79 -8.65 -11.12
C GLY A 160 18.10 -8.83 -10.38
N THR A 161 18.28 -9.99 -9.77
CA THR A 161 19.50 -10.34 -9.04
C THR A 161 20.66 -10.55 -10.00
N GLU A 162 20.49 -11.45 -10.95
CA GLU A 162 21.47 -11.84 -11.94
C GLU A 162 20.78 -12.26 -13.24
N CYS A 163 21.52 -12.21 -14.32
CA CYS A 163 21.11 -12.83 -15.57
C CYS A 163 22.24 -13.69 -16.14
N ASP A 164 21.90 -14.61 -17.05
CA ASP A 164 22.92 -15.28 -17.84
C ASP A 164 23.27 -14.47 -19.11
N GLU A 165 24.25 -14.94 -19.89
CA GLU A 165 24.69 -14.30 -21.14
C GLU A 165 23.60 -14.23 -22.21
N MET A 166 22.53 -15.03 -22.09
CA MET A 166 21.35 -14.97 -22.97
C MET A 166 20.27 -14.03 -22.43
N GLY A 167 20.51 -13.38 -21.29
CA GLY A 167 19.57 -12.45 -20.66
C GLY A 167 18.47 -13.10 -19.81
N ASN A 168 18.53 -14.41 -19.53
CA ASN A 168 17.58 -15.03 -18.60
C ASN A 168 17.81 -14.49 -17.19
N LEU A 169 16.81 -13.76 -16.65
CA LEU A 169 16.95 -12.98 -15.43
C LEU A 169 16.25 -13.65 -14.24
N THR A 170 16.92 -13.66 -13.09
CA THR A 170 16.38 -14.14 -11.80
C THR A 170 16.10 -12.98 -10.85
N THR A 171 15.26 -13.24 -9.84
CA THR A 171 14.97 -12.31 -8.73
C THR A 171 15.20 -12.97 -7.37
N THR A 172 16.18 -13.88 -7.29
CA THR A 172 16.40 -14.76 -6.12
C THR A 172 16.80 -14.04 -4.85
N GLU A 173 17.46 -12.89 -4.95
CA GLU A 173 17.81 -12.06 -3.79
C GLU A 173 16.85 -10.88 -3.56
N GLU A 174 15.87 -10.70 -4.45
CA GLU A 174 14.86 -9.64 -4.29
C GLU A 174 13.88 -10.01 -3.17
N ALA A 175 13.52 -9.02 -2.36
CA ALA A 175 12.61 -9.21 -1.23
C ALA A 175 11.12 -9.24 -1.65
N MET A 176 10.83 -9.05 -2.95
CA MET A 176 9.51 -9.13 -3.57
C MET A 176 9.63 -9.65 -5.01
N LYS A 177 8.62 -10.39 -5.49
CA LYS A 177 8.55 -10.78 -6.91
C LYS A 177 7.96 -9.70 -7.81
N LEU A 178 7.07 -8.91 -7.28
CA LEU A 178 6.33 -7.87 -8.00
C LEU A 178 5.60 -8.40 -9.26
N GLU A 179 5.27 -7.53 -10.21
CA GLU A 179 4.62 -7.83 -11.48
C GLU A 179 5.58 -7.70 -12.67
N VAL A 180 6.85 -8.11 -12.48
CA VAL A 180 7.94 -7.90 -13.46
C VAL A 180 7.60 -8.53 -14.81
N LEU A 181 7.25 -9.82 -14.84
CA LEU A 181 6.99 -10.54 -16.08
C LEU A 181 5.80 -9.99 -16.88
N PRO A 182 4.59 -9.78 -16.29
CA PRO A 182 3.48 -9.20 -17.03
C PRO A 182 3.76 -7.79 -17.56
N ALA A 183 4.51 -6.94 -16.84
CA ALA A 183 4.87 -5.61 -17.32
C ALA A 183 5.82 -5.67 -18.51
N VAL A 184 6.82 -6.54 -18.46
CA VAL A 184 7.74 -6.81 -19.57
C VAL A 184 6.99 -7.30 -20.82
N MET A 185 6.12 -8.29 -20.66
CA MET A 185 5.29 -8.80 -21.77
C MET A 185 4.37 -7.72 -22.34
N ALA A 186 3.80 -6.86 -21.49
CA ALA A 186 3.00 -5.72 -21.93
C ALA A 186 3.83 -4.76 -22.78
N ALA A 187 5.04 -4.40 -22.37
CA ALA A 187 5.93 -3.56 -23.16
C ALA A 187 6.25 -4.20 -24.51
N LYS A 188 6.63 -5.47 -24.54
CA LYS A 188 6.90 -6.19 -25.79
C LYS A 188 5.68 -6.25 -26.72
N ARG A 189 4.47 -6.31 -26.18
CA ARG A 189 3.22 -6.28 -26.99
C ARG A 189 3.09 -5.00 -27.83
N TYR A 190 3.61 -3.87 -27.32
CA TYR A 190 3.58 -2.57 -28.00
C TYR A 190 4.89 -2.26 -28.76
N GLY A 191 5.81 -3.22 -28.89
CA GLY A 191 7.12 -3.00 -29.48
C GLY A 191 8.08 -2.20 -28.61
N GLY A 192 7.75 -2.07 -27.32
CA GLY A 192 8.54 -1.35 -26.34
C GLY A 192 9.87 -2.05 -26.02
N ARG A 193 10.81 -1.26 -25.51
CA ARG A 193 12.15 -1.70 -25.10
C ARG A 193 12.18 -2.05 -23.61
N VAL A 194 12.84 -3.16 -23.27
CA VAL A 194 12.99 -3.63 -21.88
C VAL A 194 14.44 -3.49 -21.46
N ILE A 195 14.69 -2.71 -20.39
CA ILE A 195 16.01 -2.46 -19.82
C ILE A 195 16.06 -3.07 -18.43
N ALA A 196 16.99 -3.99 -18.20
CA ALA A 196 17.14 -4.69 -16.93
C ALA A 196 18.43 -4.32 -16.22
N GLN A 197 18.34 -3.91 -14.95
CA GLN A 197 19.50 -3.76 -14.07
C GLN A 197 19.74 -5.08 -13.30
N VAL A 198 20.98 -5.54 -13.27
CA VAL A 198 21.41 -6.75 -12.53
C VAL A 198 22.68 -6.48 -11.72
N LYS A 199 22.92 -7.29 -10.69
CA LYS A 199 24.19 -7.27 -9.94
C LYS A 199 25.35 -7.88 -10.74
N ARG A 200 25.07 -8.95 -11.53
CA ARG A 200 26.09 -9.72 -12.26
C ARG A 200 25.50 -10.48 -13.43
N VAL A 201 26.35 -10.79 -14.39
CA VAL A 201 26.07 -11.72 -15.48
C VAL A 201 26.80 -13.03 -15.19
N VAL A 202 26.11 -14.16 -15.36
CA VAL A 202 26.63 -15.51 -15.13
C VAL A 202 26.63 -16.32 -16.43
N GLN A 203 27.33 -17.45 -16.43
CA GLN A 203 27.43 -18.31 -17.61
C GLN A 203 26.06 -18.88 -18.01
N THR A 204 25.79 -18.91 -19.29
CA THR A 204 24.59 -19.54 -19.87
C THR A 204 24.41 -20.98 -19.38
N GLY A 205 23.21 -21.33 -18.92
CA GLY A 205 22.87 -22.65 -18.41
C GLY A 205 23.25 -22.89 -16.94
N SER A 206 23.83 -21.91 -16.21
CA SER A 206 24.11 -22.02 -14.79
C SER A 206 22.90 -21.71 -13.90
N LEU A 207 21.89 -21.01 -14.42
CA LEU A 207 20.68 -20.65 -13.67
C LEU A 207 19.71 -21.84 -13.60
N ASN A 208 19.04 -21.98 -12.46
CA ASN A 208 17.92 -22.91 -12.35
C ASN A 208 16.73 -22.38 -13.18
N PRO A 209 16.23 -23.13 -14.19
CA PRO A 209 15.15 -22.65 -15.05
C PRO A 209 13.85 -22.28 -14.32
N LYS A 210 13.61 -22.85 -13.13
CA LYS A 210 12.45 -22.52 -12.29
C LYS A 210 12.59 -21.17 -11.56
N GLU A 211 13.80 -20.67 -11.43
CA GLU A 211 14.12 -19.39 -10.78
C GLU A 211 14.25 -18.25 -11.79
N VAL A 212 14.26 -18.55 -13.08
CA VAL A 212 14.21 -17.55 -14.14
C VAL A 212 12.84 -16.86 -14.11
N THR A 213 12.84 -15.60 -13.68
CA THR A 213 11.64 -14.76 -13.59
C THR A 213 11.27 -14.17 -14.95
N VAL A 214 12.28 -13.74 -15.72
CA VAL A 214 12.10 -13.17 -17.08
C VAL A 214 13.02 -13.90 -18.05
N PRO A 215 12.45 -14.64 -19.02
CA PRO A 215 13.22 -15.20 -20.13
C PRO A 215 13.93 -14.12 -20.94
N GLY A 216 15.19 -14.35 -21.33
CA GLY A 216 16.03 -13.38 -22.02
C GLY A 216 15.48 -12.84 -23.34
N VAL A 217 14.60 -13.61 -24.00
CA VAL A 217 13.92 -13.18 -25.22
C VAL A 217 13.10 -11.90 -25.05
N PHE A 218 12.75 -11.54 -23.83
CA PHE A 218 11.99 -10.32 -23.53
C PHE A 218 12.85 -9.12 -23.15
N ILE A 219 14.18 -9.30 -22.94
CA ILE A 219 15.09 -8.26 -22.46
C ILE A 219 15.92 -7.76 -23.64
N ASP A 220 15.94 -6.45 -23.85
CA ASP A 220 16.69 -5.81 -24.94
C ASP A 220 18.07 -5.31 -24.45
N ASP A 221 18.16 -4.81 -23.23
CA ASP A 221 19.38 -4.27 -22.66
C ASP A 221 19.60 -4.74 -21.23
N ILE A 222 20.85 -5.05 -20.90
CA ILE A 222 21.28 -5.41 -19.56
C ILE A 222 22.29 -4.37 -19.07
N VAL A 223 21.99 -3.81 -17.90
CA VAL A 223 22.88 -2.89 -17.19
C VAL A 223 23.41 -3.61 -15.95
N VAL A 224 24.70 -3.92 -15.93
CA VAL A 224 25.37 -4.43 -14.75
C VAL A 224 25.65 -3.25 -13.79
N CYS A 225 25.16 -3.34 -12.57
CA CYS A 225 25.34 -2.29 -11.59
C CYS A 225 26.80 -2.21 -11.12
N GLU A 226 27.45 -1.09 -11.35
CA GLU A 226 28.88 -0.89 -10.99
C GLU A 226 29.05 -0.66 -9.47
N ASN A 227 28.06 -0.07 -8.81
CA ASN A 227 28.08 0.18 -7.37
C ASN A 227 26.89 -0.46 -6.64
N PRO A 228 26.86 -1.80 -6.51
CA PRO A 228 25.70 -2.51 -5.98
C PRO A 228 25.40 -2.21 -4.50
N LEU A 229 26.38 -1.81 -3.71
CA LEU A 229 26.18 -1.43 -2.30
C LEU A 229 25.28 -0.18 -2.14
N GLU A 230 25.26 0.70 -3.12
CA GLU A 230 24.48 1.93 -3.11
C GLU A 230 23.27 1.87 -4.05
N GLU A 231 23.44 1.24 -5.22
CA GLU A 231 22.47 1.34 -6.32
C GLU A 231 21.76 0.02 -6.65
N HIS A 232 22.03 -1.03 -5.85
CA HIS A 232 21.35 -2.32 -5.97
C HIS A 232 21.08 -2.94 -4.59
N ARG A 233 20.66 -2.11 -3.65
CA ARG A 233 20.29 -2.56 -2.30
C ARG A 233 19.01 -3.39 -2.37
N GLN A 234 18.90 -4.39 -1.49
CA GLN A 234 17.70 -5.21 -1.40
C GLN A 234 16.51 -4.38 -0.88
N THR A 235 16.77 -3.49 0.09
CA THR A 235 15.79 -2.57 0.69
C THR A 235 16.45 -1.24 1.02
N SER A 236 15.66 -0.27 1.50
CA SER A 236 16.20 1.00 2.00
C SER A 236 17.18 0.82 3.16
N SER A 237 16.90 -0.13 4.06
CA SER A 237 17.70 -0.34 5.28
C SER A 237 18.86 -1.31 5.10
N TRP A 238 18.75 -2.27 4.18
CA TRP A 238 19.74 -3.34 4.01
C TRP A 238 20.22 -3.46 2.58
N TYR A 239 21.55 -3.62 2.44
CA TYR A 239 22.11 -4.05 1.17
C TYR A 239 21.60 -5.44 0.79
N PHE A 240 21.72 -6.38 1.71
CA PHE A 240 21.22 -7.73 1.58
C PHE A 240 21.04 -8.40 2.95
N ASP A 241 19.87 -8.99 3.15
CA ASP A 241 19.57 -9.89 4.27
C ASP A 241 18.79 -11.08 3.72
N PRO A 242 19.36 -12.32 3.78
CA PRO A 242 18.76 -13.52 3.21
C PRO A 242 17.41 -13.88 3.84
N SER A 243 17.07 -13.32 5.00
CA SER A 243 15.79 -13.59 5.65
C SER A 243 14.59 -12.94 4.93
N TYR A 244 14.82 -11.83 4.21
CA TYR A 244 13.77 -11.16 3.45
C TYR A 244 13.47 -11.78 2.08
N CYS A 245 14.35 -12.63 1.56
CA CYS A 245 14.07 -13.37 0.33
C CYS A 245 13.82 -14.88 0.57
N GLY A 246 13.66 -15.28 1.84
CA GLY A 246 13.33 -16.66 2.22
C GLY A 246 14.50 -17.63 2.21
N GLN A 247 15.74 -17.15 2.02
CA GLN A 247 16.95 -17.99 2.03
C GLN A 247 17.42 -18.34 3.45
N ALA A 248 16.99 -17.59 4.46
CA ALA A 248 17.27 -17.85 5.87
C ALA A 248 16.03 -17.60 6.74
N ARG A 249 16.02 -18.16 7.95
CA ARG A 249 15.00 -17.87 8.98
C ARG A 249 15.66 -17.24 10.19
N VAL A 250 14.93 -16.32 10.82
CA VAL A 250 15.34 -15.64 12.05
C VAL A 250 14.56 -16.23 13.23
N PRO A 251 15.19 -16.59 14.35
CA PRO A 251 14.47 -16.97 15.55
C PRO A 251 13.45 -15.90 15.96
N GLN A 252 12.24 -16.29 16.33
CA GLN A 252 11.15 -15.34 16.63
C GLN A 252 11.50 -14.39 17.77
N GLU A 253 12.24 -14.88 18.79
CA GLU A 253 12.73 -14.09 19.92
C GLU A 253 13.71 -12.98 19.52
N ASN A 254 14.33 -13.08 18.34
CA ASN A 254 15.24 -12.06 17.82
C ASN A 254 14.51 -10.95 17.04
N ILE A 255 13.20 -11.10 16.79
CA ILE A 255 12.41 -10.06 16.15
C ILE A 255 11.99 -9.04 17.21
N PRO A 256 12.43 -7.77 17.10
CA PRO A 256 12.21 -6.80 18.16
C PRO A 256 10.73 -6.54 18.44
N ALA A 257 10.35 -6.59 19.70
CA ALA A 257 9.03 -6.16 20.15
C ALA A 257 8.81 -4.67 19.84
N ALA A 258 7.56 -4.29 19.60
CA ALA A 258 7.21 -2.89 19.45
C ALA A 258 7.21 -2.18 20.81
N SER A 259 7.82 -0.99 20.90
CA SER A 259 7.74 -0.16 22.09
C SER A 259 6.30 0.27 22.39
N PHE A 260 5.92 0.30 23.66
CA PHE A 260 4.57 0.72 24.06
C PHE A 260 4.36 2.22 23.83
N ASN A 261 3.32 2.54 23.10
CA ASN A 261 2.83 3.90 22.85
C ASN A 261 1.37 3.81 22.35
N GLU A 262 0.78 4.94 21.96
CA GLU A 262 -0.60 4.97 21.43
C GLU A 262 -0.79 4.07 20.20
N ARG A 263 0.23 3.90 19.37
CA ARG A 263 0.14 3.06 18.17
C ARG A 263 0.04 1.57 18.54
N LYS A 264 0.84 1.12 19.50
CA LYS A 264 0.77 -0.25 20.02
C LYS A 264 -0.55 -0.51 20.74
N PHE A 265 -1.03 0.48 21.51
CA PHE A 265 -2.34 0.41 22.17
C PHE A 265 -3.49 0.20 21.17
N ILE A 266 -3.52 1.02 20.11
CA ILE A 266 -4.49 0.91 19.00
C ILE A 266 -4.38 -0.46 18.33
N ALA A 267 -3.17 -0.90 18.01
CA ALA A 267 -2.92 -2.18 17.34
C ALA A 267 -3.38 -3.37 18.18
N ARG A 268 -3.14 -3.36 19.51
CA ARG A 268 -3.64 -4.37 20.43
C ARG A 268 -5.17 -4.44 20.43
N ARG A 269 -5.85 -3.27 20.49
CA ARG A 269 -7.32 -3.28 20.41
C ARG A 269 -7.80 -3.80 19.05
N GLY A 270 -7.13 -3.43 17.95
CA GLY A 270 -7.42 -3.98 16.64
C GLY A 270 -7.22 -5.49 16.57
N ALA A 271 -6.12 -6.01 17.12
CA ALA A 271 -5.80 -7.43 17.13
C ALA A 271 -6.84 -8.30 17.88
N MET A 272 -7.62 -7.73 18.79
CA MET A 272 -8.74 -8.43 19.43
C MET A 272 -9.87 -8.85 18.46
N GLU A 273 -9.80 -8.40 17.20
CA GLU A 273 -10.74 -8.82 16.16
C GLU A 273 -10.30 -10.09 15.41
N LEU A 274 -9.07 -10.56 15.65
CA LEU A 274 -8.51 -11.77 15.03
C LEU A 274 -9.19 -13.04 15.56
N TYR A 275 -9.21 -14.05 14.70
CA TYR A 275 -9.69 -15.40 15.00
C TYR A 275 -8.76 -16.46 14.39
N HIS A 276 -8.84 -17.70 14.89
CA HIS A 276 -8.02 -18.81 14.41
C HIS A 276 -8.21 -19.05 12.91
N GLY A 277 -7.10 -19.14 12.17
CA GLY A 277 -7.08 -19.39 10.74
C GLY A 277 -7.47 -18.19 9.86
N ALA A 278 -7.59 -16.97 10.44
CA ALA A 278 -7.89 -15.77 9.66
C ALA A 278 -6.78 -15.46 8.65
N VAL A 279 -7.16 -15.15 7.42
CA VAL A 279 -6.28 -14.56 6.42
C VAL A 279 -6.37 -13.04 6.52
N VAL A 280 -5.24 -12.41 6.81
CA VAL A 280 -5.17 -11.01 7.25
C VAL A 280 -4.29 -10.20 6.30
N ASN A 281 -4.71 -8.99 5.96
CA ASN A 281 -3.84 -8.01 5.30
C ASN A 281 -3.49 -6.87 6.26
N LEU A 282 -2.25 -6.41 6.20
CA LEU A 282 -1.75 -5.26 6.96
C LEU A 282 -1.35 -4.13 6.00
N GLY A 283 -2.13 -3.03 6.01
CA GLY A 283 -1.80 -1.79 5.30
C GLY A 283 -0.69 -0.99 5.98
N THR A 284 -0.21 0.07 5.33
CA THR A 284 0.87 0.94 5.84
C THR A 284 0.54 1.62 7.17
N GLY A 285 1.57 1.98 7.94
CA GLY A 285 1.46 2.74 9.18
C GLY A 285 1.20 1.87 10.41
N ILE A 286 0.23 2.21 11.26
CA ILE A 286 -0.06 1.45 12.50
C ILE A 286 -0.33 -0.03 12.20
N PRO A 287 -1.13 -0.40 11.18
CA PRO A 287 -1.35 -1.80 10.88
C PRO A 287 -0.06 -2.60 10.70
N ASN A 288 0.75 -2.23 9.72
CA ASN A 288 1.97 -2.98 9.39
C ASN A 288 3.07 -2.84 10.45
N ASP A 289 3.25 -1.64 11.02
CA ASP A 289 4.33 -1.40 11.98
C ASP A 289 4.08 -2.09 13.33
N MET A 290 2.81 -2.33 13.68
CA MET A 290 2.44 -2.74 15.04
C MET A 290 1.69 -4.08 15.11
N VAL A 291 0.68 -4.34 14.23
CA VAL A 291 -0.19 -5.52 14.40
C VAL A 291 0.60 -6.82 14.25
N GLY A 292 1.46 -6.94 13.22
CA GLY A 292 2.29 -8.13 13.05
C GLY A 292 3.22 -8.39 14.24
N ARG A 293 3.82 -7.32 14.80
CA ARG A 293 4.69 -7.43 15.99
C ARG A 293 3.91 -7.77 17.25
N VAL A 294 2.69 -7.22 17.40
CA VAL A 294 1.79 -7.62 18.50
C VAL A 294 1.46 -9.10 18.41
N CYS A 295 1.12 -9.61 17.21
CA CYS A 295 0.86 -11.04 17.01
C CYS A 295 2.07 -11.91 17.35
N ASN A 296 3.28 -11.46 16.98
CA ASN A 296 4.52 -12.15 17.32
C ASN A 296 4.78 -12.16 18.85
N GLU A 297 4.59 -11.03 19.53
CA GLU A 297 4.72 -10.96 21.00
C GLU A 297 3.70 -11.86 21.72
N GLU A 298 2.50 -11.99 21.20
CA GLU A 298 1.43 -12.84 21.76
C GLU A 298 1.62 -14.32 21.42
N GLY A 299 2.59 -14.66 20.56
CA GLY A 299 2.84 -16.04 20.15
C GLY A 299 1.78 -16.64 19.21
N ILE A 300 1.00 -15.80 18.52
CA ILE A 300 -0.12 -16.22 17.66
C ILE A 300 0.17 -16.09 16.16
N SER A 301 1.40 -15.80 15.79
CA SER A 301 1.75 -15.58 14.37
C SER A 301 1.48 -16.79 13.47
N ASP A 302 1.54 -18.00 14.03
CA ASP A 302 1.29 -19.26 13.32
C ASP A 302 -0.20 -19.66 13.31
N ASP A 303 -1.04 -19.00 14.13
CA ASP A 303 -2.48 -19.25 14.21
C ASP A 303 -3.28 -18.45 13.17
N ILE A 304 -2.64 -17.50 12.50
CA ILE A 304 -3.21 -16.63 11.48
C ILE A 304 -2.30 -16.56 10.24
N MET A 305 -2.86 -16.20 9.08
CA MET A 305 -2.06 -15.99 7.88
C MET A 305 -1.98 -14.50 7.57
N ILE A 306 -0.92 -13.85 7.99
CA ILE A 306 -0.66 -12.45 7.61
C ILE A 306 -0.19 -12.41 6.16
N THR A 307 -0.74 -11.47 5.38
CA THR A 307 -0.37 -11.22 3.98
C THR A 307 -0.10 -9.75 3.76
N VAL A 308 0.74 -9.45 2.77
CA VAL A 308 0.99 -8.09 2.29
C VAL A 308 0.72 -8.03 0.78
N GLU A 309 0.23 -6.90 0.30
CA GLU A 309 -0.11 -6.70 -1.11
C GLU A 309 1.04 -6.99 -2.08
N SER A 310 2.29 -6.90 -1.63
CA SER A 310 3.49 -7.25 -2.40
C SER A 310 3.59 -8.73 -2.82
N GLY A 311 2.72 -9.60 -2.26
CA GLY A 311 2.70 -11.04 -2.53
C GLY A 311 3.31 -11.92 -1.44
N ILE A 312 3.49 -11.37 -0.24
CA ILE A 312 4.10 -12.07 0.90
C ILE A 312 3.03 -12.75 1.76
N TYR A 313 3.31 -13.97 2.17
CA TYR A 313 2.49 -14.78 3.09
C TYR A 313 3.30 -15.20 4.31
N GLY A 314 2.73 -14.96 5.49
CA GLY A 314 3.30 -15.33 6.77
C GLY A 314 4.45 -14.43 7.24
N GLY A 315 5.05 -14.82 8.35
CA GLY A 315 6.18 -14.11 8.95
C GLY A 315 5.82 -12.79 9.63
N VAL A 316 6.85 -11.99 9.91
CA VAL A 316 6.73 -10.67 10.54
C VAL A 316 7.18 -9.58 9.58
N GLN A 317 6.29 -8.64 9.32
CA GLN A 317 6.49 -7.60 8.33
C GLN A 317 7.43 -6.50 8.85
N ALA A 318 8.28 -5.98 7.94
CA ALA A 318 9.06 -4.78 8.20
C ALA A 318 8.18 -3.54 8.15
N GLY A 319 8.53 -2.53 8.92
CA GLY A 319 7.77 -1.27 9.02
C GLY A 319 8.44 -0.08 8.33
N GLY A 320 7.71 1.02 8.27
CA GLY A 320 8.23 2.30 7.79
C GLY A 320 8.59 2.29 6.30
N ILE A 321 9.85 2.67 5.99
CA ILE A 321 10.34 2.76 4.60
C ILE A 321 10.58 1.40 3.94
N ASP A 322 10.64 0.31 4.72
CA ASP A 322 10.79 -1.06 4.23
C ASP A 322 9.44 -1.79 4.17
N PHE A 323 8.33 -1.06 4.14
CA PHE A 323 7.00 -1.63 3.97
C PHE A 323 6.92 -2.55 2.74
N GLY A 324 6.23 -3.67 2.91
CA GLY A 324 6.00 -4.63 1.83
C GLY A 324 6.88 -5.89 1.89
N ILE A 325 7.87 -5.92 2.78
CA ILE A 325 8.73 -7.09 3.00
C ILE A 325 8.51 -7.68 4.39
N GLY A 326 9.02 -8.89 4.61
CA GLY A 326 8.94 -9.56 5.92
C GLY A 326 9.98 -10.64 6.09
N GLN A 327 10.20 -11.03 7.34
CA GLN A 327 11.08 -12.15 7.72
C GLN A 327 10.25 -13.40 8.00
N ASN A 328 10.85 -14.58 7.84
CA ASN A 328 10.20 -15.87 8.11
C ASN A 328 8.99 -16.16 7.21
N LEU A 329 9.04 -15.75 5.97
CA LEU A 329 7.97 -15.97 4.98
C LEU A 329 7.65 -17.46 4.81
N TYR A 330 6.39 -17.78 4.54
CA TYR A 330 5.97 -19.12 4.10
C TYR A 330 5.88 -19.20 2.58
N ALA A 331 5.48 -18.10 1.92
CA ALA A 331 5.40 -18.03 0.47
C ALA A 331 5.59 -16.59 -0.03
N MET A 332 6.01 -16.47 -1.28
CA MET A 332 6.10 -15.23 -2.03
C MET A 332 5.58 -15.47 -3.45
N ILE A 333 4.53 -14.75 -3.83
CA ILE A 333 3.93 -14.78 -5.17
C ILE A 333 4.08 -13.43 -5.87
N GLY A 334 3.70 -13.34 -7.14
CA GLY A 334 3.68 -12.08 -7.86
C GLY A 334 2.65 -11.11 -7.29
N HIS A 335 2.95 -9.82 -7.33
CA HIS A 335 2.06 -8.77 -6.84
C HIS A 335 0.68 -8.78 -7.55
N HIS A 336 0.64 -8.98 -8.86
CA HIS A 336 -0.60 -9.10 -9.62
C HIS A 336 -1.42 -10.34 -9.19
N GLU A 337 -0.77 -11.48 -8.90
CA GLU A 337 -1.42 -12.70 -8.39
C GLU A 337 -2.00 -12.48 -6.99
N GLN A 338 -1.28 -11.75 -6.14
CA GLN A 338 -1.77 -11.36 -4.81
C GLN A 338 -3.02 -10.49 -4.92
N MET A 339 -3.03 -9.55 -5.88
CA MET A 339 -4.19 -8.71 -6.14
C MET A 339 -5.36 -9.48 -6.77
N ASP A 340 -5.10 -10.54 -7.54
CA ASP A 340 -6.15 -11.45 -8.01
C ASP A 340 -6.86 -12.12 -6.83
N TYR A 341 -6.10 -12.61 -5.85
CA TYR A 341 -6.65 -13.16 -4.61
C TYR A 341 -7.47 -12.12 -3.83
N TYR A 342 -6.91 -10.92 -3.61
CA TYR A 342 -7.59 -9.87 -2.86
C TYR A 342 -8.88 -9.39 -3.54
N ASN A 343 -8.85 -9.23 -4.86
CA ASN A 343 -9.99 -8.76 -5.63
C ASN A 343 -11.06 -9.86 -5.88
N GLY A 344 -10.66 -11.12 -5.83
CA GLY A 344 -11.54 -12.27 -6.03
C GLY A 344 -12.13 -12.81 -4.73
N ALA A 345 -11.37 -13.61 -3.99
CA ALA A 345 -11.82 -14.24 -2.74
C ALA A 345 -11.88 -13.24 -1.56
N GLY A 346 -11.03 -12.23 -1.58
CA GLY A 346 -10.87 -11.28 -0.49
C GLY A 346 -10.15 -11.88 0.72
N VAL A 347 -9.68 -11.00 1.62
CA VAL A 347 -9.15 -11.40 2.92
C VAL A 347 -10.26 -11.42 3.97
N ASP A 348 -10.05 -12.20 5.03
CA ASP A 348 -11.00 -12.25 6.13
C ASP A 348 -11.02 -10.91 6.89
N ILE A 349 -9.83 -10.38 7.21
CA ILE A 349 -9.69 -9.09 7.90
C ILE A 349 -8.59 -8.29 7.23
N THR A 350 -8.85 -7.02 6.95
CA THR A 350 -7.80 -6.06 6.61
C THR A 350 -7.70 -4.99 7.67
N TYR A 351 -6.47 -4.65 8.03
CA TYR A 351 -6.15 -3.50 8.89
C TYR A 351 -5.58 -2.39 8.03
N MET A 352 -6.21 -1.21 8.06
CA MET A 352 -5.82 -0.07 7.24
C MET A 352 -5.64 1.19 8.06
N GLY A 353 -4.74 2.07 7.61
CA GLY A 353 -4.62 3.41 8.17
C GLY A 353 -5.84 4.27 7.81
N ILE A 354 -6.13 5.27 8.65
CA ILE A 354 -7.24 6.21 8.44
C ILE A 354 -6.75 7.65 8.55
N GLY A 355 -7.07 8.46 7.55
CA GLY A 355 -6.90 9.90 7.59
C GLY A 355 -8.12 10.64 8.12
N GLU A 356 -9.30 10.42 7.54
CA GLU A 356 -10.58 11.00 7.97
C GLU A 356 -11.67 9.93 7.98
N LEU A 357 -12.62 10.07 8.92
CA LEU A 357 -13.88 9.33 9.00
C LEU A 357 -15.05 10.30 8.80
N GLY A 358 -15.86 10.05 7.80
CA GLY A 358 -17.09 10.79 7.52
C GLY A 358 -18.28 10.32 8.37
N GLU A 359 -19.29 11.19 8.50
CA GLU A 359 -20.54 10.91 9.20
C GLU A 359 -21.28 9.69 8.63
N ASP A 360 -21.16 9.47 7.31
CA ASP A 360 -21.76 8.34 6.59
C ASP A 360 -20.93 7.04 6.67
N GLY A 361 -19.78 7.06 7.36
CA GLY A 361 -18.83 5.96 7.46
C GLY A 361 -17.84 5.86 6.30
N SER A 362 -17.83 6.83 5.40
CA SER A 362 -16.81 6.92 4.35
C SER A 362 -15.45 7.30 4.96
N VAL A 363 -14.36 6.87 4.29
CA VAL A 363 -12.99 7.13 4.75
C VAL A 363 -12.15 7.78 3.66
N ASN A 364 -11.32 8.74 4.07
CA ASN A 364 -10.22 9.28 3.30
C ASN A 364 -8.88 8.79 3.88
N SER A 365 -8.05 8.23 3.02
CA SER A 365 -6.66 7.83 3.34
C SER A 365 -5.68 8.25 2.23
N THR A 366 -6.13 9.04 1.24
CA THR A 366 -5.40 9.28 -0.01
C THR A 366 -5.03 10.74 -0.22
N LYS A 367 -5.70 11.68 0.48
CA LYS A 367 -5.47 13.11 0.33
C LYS A 367 -5.59 13.84 1.66
N MET A 368 -4.51 14.47 2.10
CA MET A 368 -4.46 15.25 3.34
C MET A 368 -4.15 16.72 3.01
N GLY A 369 -5.18 17.54 2.94
CA GLY A 369 -5.09 18.92 2.45
C GLY A 369 -4.62 18.95 0.99
N VAL A 370 -3.48 19.59 0.73
CA VAL A 370 -2.87 19.67 -0.61
C VAL A 370 -2.00 18.45 -0.94
N ARG A 371 -1.68 17.62 0.06
CA ARG A 371 -0.82 16.43 -0.14
C ARG A 371 -1.66 15.27 -0.64
N CYS A 372 -1.29 14.74 -1.80
CA CYS A 372 -1.91 13.58 -2.42
C CYS A 372 -0.95 12.39 -2.27
N THR A 373 -1.24 11.49 -1.33
CA THR A 373 -0.44 10.25 -1.18
C THR A 373 -0.83 9.19 -2.20
N GLY A 374 -2.05 9.25 -2.70
CA GLY A 374 -2.60 8.22 -3.59
C GLY A 374 -3.14 7.00 -2.84
N ALA A 375 -3.76 6.09 -3.57
CA ALA A 375 -4.50 4.96 -3.01
C ALA A 375 -3.62 3.77 -2.60
N GLY A 376 -2.52 3.50 -3.32
CA GLY A 376 -1.84 2.21 -3.19
C GLY A 376 -2.82 1.06 -3.40
N GLY A 377 -2.70 0.01 -2.60
CA GLY A 377 -3.62 -1.13 -2.55
C GLY A 377 -4.90 -0.89 -1.73
N PHE A 378 -5.07 0.29 -1.13
CA PHE A 378 -6.16 0.57 -0.18
C PHE A 378 -7.55 0.25 -0.76
N ILE A 379 -7.85 0.72 -1.98
CA ILE A 379 -9.17 0.53 -2.60
C ILE A 379 -9.39 -0.93 -2.98
N ASP A 380 -8.39 -1.58 -3.61
CA ASP A 380 -8.44 -2.99 -3.97
C ASP A 380 -8.83 -3.86 -2.78
N ILE A 381 -8.13 -3.65 -1.66
CA ILE A 381 -8.24 -4.50 -0.48
C ILE A 381 -9.50 -4.18 0.32
N THR A 382 -9.77 -2.89 0.60
CA THR A 382 -10.90 -2.52 1.45
C THR A 382 -12.26 -2.80 0.80
N GLN A 383 -12.38 -2.69 -0.53
CA GLN A 383 -13.64 -3.00 -1.21
C GLN A 383 -14.01 -4.48 -1.20
N ASN A 384 -13.04 -5.37 -1.00
CA ASN A 384 -13.23 -6.82 -1.14
C ASN A 384 -12.98 -7.61 0.16
N ALA A 385 -12.35 -7.03 1.19
CA ALA A 385 -12.20 -7.66 2.49
C ALA A 385 -13.57 -7.92 3.15
N LYS A 386 -13.71 -9.05 3.85
CA LYS A 386 -14.93 -9.38 4.59
C LYS A 386 -15.12 -8.43 5.78
N LYS A 387 -14.01 -8.11 6.47
CA LYS A 387 -13.97 -7.15 7.58
C LYS A 387 -12.85 -6.14 7.36
N VAL A 388 -13.15 -4.87 7.56
CA VAL A 388 -12.19 -3.76 7.51
C VAL A 388 -12.05 -3.16 8.91
N VAL A 389 -10.82 -3.11 9.42
CA VAL A 389 -10.49 -2.48 10.70
C VAL A 389 -9.55 -1.31 10.43
N PHE A 390 -10.07 -0.09 10.50
CA PHE A 390 -9.27 1.12 10.37
C PHE A 390 -8.57 1.44 11.69
N LEU A 391 -7.26 1.67 11.64
CA LEU A 391 -6.43 2.01 12.80
C LEU A 391 -5.83 3.40 12.66
N GLY A 392 -6.01 4.25 13.64
CA GLY A 392 -5.44 5.59 13.63
C GLY A 392 -5.69 6.36 14.91
N THR A 393 -4.93 7.42 15.16
CA THR A 393 -5.23 8.33 16.27
C THR A 393 -6.51 9.12 15.98
N PHE A 394 -7.23 9.47 17.03
CA PHE A 394 -8.51 10.19 16.95
C PHE A 394 -8.34 11.59 16.33
N THR A 395 -7.30 12.30 16.72
CA THR A 395 -6.88 13.57 16.12
C THR A 395 -5.43 13.46 15.64
N ALA A 396 -4.99 14.37 14.79
CA ALA A 396 -3.62 14.40 14.27
C ALA A 396 -2.97 15.78 14.51
N GLY A 397 -1.66 15.88 14.26
CA GLY A 397 -0.95 17.15 14.35
C GLY A 397 -0.53 17.53 15.76
N GLY A 398 0.25 16.68 16.42
CA GLY A 398 0.91 16.98 17.68
C GLY A 398 0.17 16.52 18.93
N ALA A 399 -0.73 15.55 18.80
CA ALA A 399 -1.36 14.90 19.95
C ALA A 399 -0.31 14.24 20.85
N LYS A 400 -0.49 14.31 22.16
CA LYS A 400 0.36 13.68 23.18
C LYS A 400 -0.49 12.96 24.20
N TYR A 401 -0.07 11.77 24.56
CA TYR A 401 -0.79 10.84 25.41
C TYR A 401 0.06 10.37 26.57
N LYS A 402 -0.61 10.05 27.70
CA LYS A 402 -0.02 9.35 28.83
C LYS A 402 -0.87 8.13 29.17
N PHE A 403 -0.22 7.00 29.33
CA PHE A 403 -0.85 5.72 29.71
C PHE A 403 -0.32 5.33 31.08
N GLU A 404 -1.13 5.56 32.10
CA GLU A 404 -0.75 5.33 33.49
C GLU A 404 -1.95 4.85 34.33
N ASN A 405 -1.72 4.00 35.30
CA ASN A 405 -2.78 3.47 36.20
C ASN A 405 -3.98 2.87 35.42
N ARG A 406 -3.69 2.20 34.29
CA ARG A 406 -4.70 1.64 33.35
C ARG A 406 -5.70 2.67 32.84
N LYS A 407 -5.26 3.90 32.68
CA LYS A 407 -6.04 5.03 32.11
C LYS A 407 -5.26 5.73 31.03
N LEU A 408 -6.00 6.24 30.07
CA LEU A 408 -5.49 7.16 29.05
C LEU A 408 -5.74 8.59 29.51
N GLU A 409 -4.71 9.41 29.51
CA GLU A 409 -4.77 10.86 29.67
C GLU A 409 -4.30 11.54 28.39
N ILE A 410 -5.07 12.51 27.90
CA ILE A 410 -4.70 13.34 26.76
C ILE A 410 -3.97 14.56 27.30
N LEU A 411 -2.63 14.57 27.17
CA LEU A 411 -1.81 15.69 27.62
C LEU A 411 -1.90 16.88 26.66
N GLN A 412 -2.08 16.59 25.36
CA GLN A 412 -2.23 17.59 24.32
C GLN A 412 -3.12 17.04 23.22
N GLU A 413 -4.15 17.79 22.85
CA GLU A 413 -5.02 17.44 21.72
C GLU A 413 -4.32 17.73 20.38
N GLY A 414 -4.55 16.89 19.38
CA GLY A 414 -4.09 17.14 18.02
C GLY A 414 -4.82 18.31 17.39
N LYS A 415 -4.12 19.05 16.54
CA LYS A 415 -4.65 20.26 15.87
C LYS A 415 -5.62 19.94 14.73
N ILE A 416 -5.60 18.72 14.20
CA ILE A 416 -6.35 18.30 13.02
C ILE A 416 -7.44 17.32 13.47
N ARG A 417 -8.69 17.68 13.20
CA ARG A 417 -9.85 16.80 13.37
C ARG A 417 -9.88 15.79 12.24
N LYS A 418 -10.17 14.55 12.59
CA LYS A 418 -10.27 13.43 11.62
C LYS A 418 -11.70 12.89 11.50
N MET A 419 -12.55 13.17 12.48
CA MET A 419 -13.97 12.81 12.49
C MET A 419 -14.76 13.97 11.91
N VAL A 420 -15.02 13.92 10.58
CA VAL A 420 -15.53 15.04 9.78
C VAL A 420 -16.93 14.74 9.24
N ARG A 421 -17.72 15.76 8.88
CA ARG A 421 -19.04 15.54 8.25
C ARG A 421 -18.91 14.85 6.91
N GLN A 422 -17.98 15.34 6.09
CA GLN A 422 -17.69 14.78 4.77
C GLN A 422 -16.17 14.69 4.59
N VAL A 423 -15.70 13.55 4.11
CA VAL A 423 -14.28 13.32 3.83
C VAL A 423 -13.79 14.18 2.67
N ALA A 424 -12.54 14.62 2.73
CA ALA A 424 -11.93 15.45 1.68
C ALA A 424 -11.76 14.69 0.34
N GLN A 425 -11.58 13.38 0.39
CA GLN A 425 -11.54 12.51 -0.79
C GLN A 425 -12.14 11.14 -0.46
N LEU A 426 -12.96 10.60 -1.35
CA LEU A 426 -13.68 9.36 -1.13
C LEU A 426 -12.81 8.14 -1.49
N SER A 427 -12.00 7.67 -0.52
CA SER A 427 -11.15 6.49 -0.69
C SER A 427 -11.89 5.20 -0.39
N PHE A 428 -12.77 5.20 0.62
CA PHE A 428 -13.66 4.11 0.99
C PHE A 428 -15.09 4.62 1.14
N ASN A 429 -16.03 3.94 0.50
CA ASN A 429 -17.44 4.36 0.46
C ASN A 429 -18.25 3.60 1.52
N GLY A 430 -18.56 4.28 2.64
CA GLY A 430 -19.33 3.72 3.76
C GLY A 430 -20.74 3.25 3.37
N PRO A 431 -21.54 4.05 2.65
CA PRO A 431 -22.84 3.61 2.15
C PRO A 431 -22.80 2.34 1.30
N MET A 432 -21.80 2.19 0.43
CA MET A 432 -21.62 0.96 -0.37
C MET A 432 -21.24 -0.23 0.50
N ALA A 433 -20.35 -0.06 1.47
CA ALA A 433 -19.96 -1.09 2.43
C ALA A 433 -21.18 -1.58 3.23
N ARG A 434 -22.01 -0.67 3.74
CA ARG A 434 -23.26 -1.02 4.42
C ARG A 434 -24.22 -1.81 3.51
N LYS A 435 -24.40 -1.38 2.26
CA LYS A 435 -25.25 -2.07 1.28
C LYS A 435 -24.78 -3.50 1.02
N LYS A 436 -23.45 -3.73 1.03
CA LYS A 436 -22.85 -5.05 0.89
C LYS A 436 -22.90 -5.88 2.17
N GLY A 437 -23.26 -5.31 3.31
CA GLY A 437 -23.18 -5.97 4.62
C GLY A 437 -21.74 -6.20 5.11
N GLN A 438 -20.78 -5.40 4.64
CA GLN A 438 -19.39 -5.50 5.03
C GLN A 438 -19.19 -5.02 6.47
N GLU A 439 -18.45 -5.77 7.28
CA GLU A 439 -18.11 -5.35 8.63
C GLU A 439 -17.02 -4.28 8.60
N VAL A 440 -17.27 -3.14 9.22
CA VAL A 440 -16.32 -2.02 9.27
C VAL A 440 -16.19 -1.51 10.69
N MET A 441 -14.96 -1.39 11.16
CA MET A 441 -14.62 -0.89 12.49
C MET A 441 -13.54 0.18 12.38
N VAL A 442 -13.60 1.19 13.25
CA VAL A 442 -12.56 2.22 13.39
C VAL A 442 -12.06 2.19 14.83
N VAL A 443 -10.78 1.96 15.02
CA VAL A 443 -10.13 1.87 16.34
C VAL A 443 -9.16 3.02 16.49
N THR A 444 -9.37 3.81 17.55
CA THR A 444 -8.45 4.88 17.96
C THR A 444 -7.92 4.62 19.37
N GLU A 445 -7.02 5.45 19.84
CA GLU A 445 -6.52 5.35 21.21
C GLU A 445 -7.59 5.61 22.28
N ARG A 446 -8.67 6.32 21.95
CA ARG A 446 -9.71 6.74 22.93
C ARG A 446 -11.10 6.20 22.66
N ALA A 447 -11.40 5.80 21.42
CA ALA A 447 -12.74 5.39 20.99
C ALA A 447 -12.69 4.29 19.95
N VAL A 448 -13.68 3.40 19.95
CA VAL A 448 -13.93 2.43 18.88
C VAL A 448 -15.32 2.69 18.31
N PHE A 449 -15.36 2.77 16.97
CA PHE A 449 -16.59 2.91 16.23
C PHE A 449 -16.85 1.69 15.35
N GLN A 450 -18.10 1.42 15.09
CA GLN A 450 -18.57 0.41 14.15
C GLN A 450 -19.52 1.05 13.12
N LEU A 451 -19.42 0.64 11.88
CA LEU A 451 -20.37 1.03 10.84
C LEU A 451 -21.61 0.14 10.96
N VAL A 452 -22.74 0.74 11.29
CA VAL A 452 -24.03 0.06 11.42
C VAL A 452 -25.01 0.55 10.33
N LYS A 453 -26.20 -0.06 10.26
CA LYS A 453 -27.21 0.30 9.23
C LYS A 453 -27.50 1.80 9.16
N ASP A 454 -27.55 2.47 10.30
CA ASP A 454 -28.02 3.86 10.40
C ASP A 454 -26.86 4.88 10.46
N GLY A 455 -25.57 4.43 10.45
CA GLY A 455 -24.42 5.34 10.47
C GLY A 455 -23.21 4.77 11.23
N VAL A 456 -22.46 5.67 11.83
CA VAL A 456 -21.30 5.38 12.66
C VAL A 456 -21.72 5.29 14.12
N GLU A 457 -21.56 4.12 14.75
CA GLU A 457 -21.88 3.88 16.17
C GLU A 457 -20.62 3.84 17.01
N LEU A 458 -20.59 4.63 18.10
CA LEU A 458 -19.57 4.58 19.14
C LEU A 458 -19.86 3.39 20.08
N ILE A 459 -18.97 2.41 20.13
CA ILE A 459 -19.17 1.15 20.86
C ILE A 459 -18.25 0.97 22.08
N GLU A 460 -17.08 1.66 22.09
CA GLU A 460 -16.15 1.62 23.22
C GLU A 460 -15.47 2.96 23.44
N ILE A 461 -15.13 3.24 24.70
CA ILE A 461 -14.30 4.38 25.12
C ILE A 461 -13.13 3.90 25.99
N ALA A 462 -11.98 4.55 25.89
CA ALA A 462 -10.85 4.20 26.75
C ALA A 462 -11.08 4.64 28.20
N PRO A 463 -10.61 3.88 29.20
CA PRO A 463 -10.62 4.32 30.61
C PRO A 463 -9.92 5.67 30.76
N GLY A 464 -10.52 6.59 31.51
CA GLY A 464 -10.01 7.93 31.77
C GLY A 464 -10.45 9.00 30.76
N ILE A 465 -11.20 8.64 29.74
CA ILE A 465 -11.70 9.56 28.70
C ILE A 465 -13.13 10.00 29.02
N ASP A 466 -13.34 11.32 28.99
CA ASP A 466 -14.67 11.93 29.07
C ASP A 466 -15.37 11.91 27.71
N LEU A 467 -16.57 11.33 27.67
CA LEU A 467 -17.34 11.15 26.44
C LEU A 467 -17.68 12.49 25.76
N GLN A 468 -18.11 13.48 26.54
CA GLN A 468 -18.58 14.75 25.95
C GLN A 468 -17.40 15.58 25.45
N THR A 469 -16.45 15.89 26.31
CA THR A 469 -15.41 16.89 26.02
C THR A 469 -14.25 16.35 25.19
N GLN A 470 -13.97 15.04 25.28
CA GLN A 470 -12.80 14.42 24.63
C GLN A 470 -13.17 13.55 23.42
N ILE A 471 -14.46 13.28 23.19
CA ILE A 471 -14.94 12.56 21.99
C ILE A 471 -15.93 13.44 21.24
N LEU A 472 -17.14 13.69 21.78
CA LEU A 472 -18.23 14.33 21.02
C LEU A 472 -17.88 15.76 20.59
N ASP A 473 -17.28 16.57 21.45
CA ASP A 473 -16.87 17.96 21.13
C ASP A 473 -15.68 18.02 20.17
N LYS A 474 -15.00 16.89 19.90
CA LYS A 474 -13.87 16.77 18.96
C LYS A 474 -14.27 16.18 17.61
N MET A 475 -15.54 15.85 17.43
CA MET A 475 -16.12 15.38 16.16
C MET A 475 -16.92 16.51 15.51
N ASP A 476 -16.94 16.52 14.16
CA ASP A 476 -17.77 17.47 13.40
C ASP A 476 -19.18 16.93 13.13
N PHE A 477 -19.44 15.71 13.57
CA PHE A 477 -20.76 15.06 13.54
C PHE A 477 -21.04 14.32 14.86
N LYS A 478 -22.29 13.98 15.10
CA LYS A 478 -22.71 13.24 16.27
C LYS A 478 -22.87 11.76 15.91
N PRO A 479 -22.03 10.85 16.44
CA PRO A 479 -22.20 9.43 16.22
C PRO A 479 -23.43 8.89 16.95
N ILE A 480 -23.89 7.72 16.56
CA ILE A 480 -24.84 6.93 17.36
C ILE A 480 -24.09 6.45 18.59
N ILE A 481 -24.63 6.67 19.77
CA ILE A 481 -24.06 6.12 21.01
C ILE A 481 -24.69 4.75 21.25
N SER A 482 -23.84 3.73 21.32
CA SER A 482 -24.33 2.37 21.59
C SER A 482 -25.07 2.29 22.92
N LYS A 483 -26.20 1.60 22.94
CA LYS A 483 -26.92 1.29 24.18
C LYS A 483 -26.08 0.45 25.14
N ASN A 484 -25.11 -0.28 24.60
CA ASN A 484 -24.15 -1.11 25.33
C ASN A 484 -22.73 -0.53 25.19
N LEU A 485 -22.59 0.80 25.36
CA LEU A 485 -21.28 1.46 25.31
C LEU A 485 -20.37 0.85 26.39
N ARG A 486 -19.22 0.33 25.97
CA ARG A 486 -18.26 -0.36 26.82
C ARG A 486 -17.03 0.48 27.10
N VAL A 487 -16.32 0.11 28.14
CA VAL A 487 -14.96 0.59 28.41
C VAL A 487 -13.99 -0.40 27.75
N MET A 488 -12.94 0.10 27.11
CA MET A 488 -11.89 -0.74 26.50
C MET A 488 -11.22 -1.62 27.57
N ASP A 489 -10.77 -2.79 27.14
CA ASP A 489 -10.13 -3.78 28.00
C ASP A 489 -8.87 -3.21 28.67
N GLU A 490 -8.77 -3.32 29.98
CA GLU A 490 -7.64 -2.81 30.74
C GLU A 490 -6.31 -3.55 30.47
N ARG A 491 -6.36 -4.77 29.91
CA ARG A 491 -5.15 -5.50 29.49
C ARG A 491 -4.38 -4.76 28.40
N LEU A 492 -5.03 -3.91 27.60
CA LEU A 492 -4.40 -3.08 26.57
C LEU A 492 -3.32 -2.16 27.13
N PHE A 493 -3.36 -1.84 28.43
CA PHE A 493 -2.43 -0.95 29.12
C PHE A 493 -1.15 -1.64 29.63
N VAL A 494 -0.98 -2.94 29.45
CA VAL A 494 0.26 -3.65 29.79
C VAL A 494 1.41 -3.03 29.00
N GLN A 495 2.43 -2.50 29.68
CA GLN A 495 3.51 -1.77 29.00
C GLN A 495 4.57 -2.71 28.45
N ASP A 496 4.92 -3.76 29.19
CA ASP A 496 5.96 -4.70 28.82
C ASP A 496 5.38 -6.10 28.56
N GLY A 497 5.78 -6.69 27.42
CA GLY A 497 5.40 -8.04 27.03
C GLY A 497 3.97 -8.18 26.50
N PRO A 498 3.49 -9.42 26.39
CA PRO A 498 2.17 -9.75 25.87
C PRO A 498 1.06 -9.26 26.79
N PHE A 499 -0.09 -8.87 26.22
CA PHE A 499 -1.27 -8.45 26.97
C PHE A 499 -2.31 -9.56 27.17
N GLY A 500 -2.00 -10.77 26.71
CA GLY A 500 -2.84 -11.95 26.83
C GLY A 500 -3.99 -11.96 25.84
N LEU A 501 -3.69 -11.72 24.56
CA LEU A 501 -4.64 -11.83 23.46
C LEU A 501 -5.16 -13.28 23.39
N LYS A 502 -6.48 -13.41 23.26
CA LYS A 502 -7.14 -14.68 22.93
C LYS A 502 -7.82 -14.51 21.60
N LEU A 503 -7.47 -15.38 20.65
CA LEU A 503 -8.14 -15.42 19.35
C LEU A 503 -9.60 -15.85 19.54
N LYS A 504 -10.47 -15.25 18.72
CA LYS A 504 -11.87 -15.67 18.65
C LYS A 504 -11.96 -17.01 17.93
N GLU A 505 -12.98 -17.80 18.23
CA GLU A 505 -13.38 -18.91 17.39
C GLU A 505 -14.07 -18.35 16.12
N LYS A 506 -13.97 -19.09 15.01
CA LYS A 506 -14.54 -18.66 13.73
C LYS A 506 -16.05 -18.79 13.69
#